data_2d149b2d5b37a46e155204c3882f58fb
#
_entry.id   2d149b2d5b37a46e155204c3882f58fb
#
_cell.length_a   1.000
_cell.length_b   1.000
_cell.length_c   1.000
_cell.angle_alpha   90.00
_cell.angle_beta   90.00
_cell.angle_gamma   90.00
#
_symmetry.space_group_name_H-M   'P 1'
#
loop_
_entity.id
_entity.type
_entity.pdbx_description
1 polymer ?
#
loop_
_entity_poly.entity_id
_entity_poly.type
_entity_poly.pdbx_seq_one_letter_code
_entity_poly.pdbx_strand_id
1 'polypeptide(L)'
;MLDFVREDTKDLTGKLGKTDQRKLDEYFSSIRDIEQRIARSASLPEVKTPDFPVPAGIPGDFQEHIRLMCDLMVLAFQSDLTRVCSFVLTNEGSNRAYPFIGVPEGHHELSHHGNDVKKKEKIRDINTFHVTQLSYLLQKLKAIPEGEGTLLDNCLIAYGSANSDGNAHNHDDLPVLLAGHGGGTLRTGRHLRYPKETPVSNLWLSMLERMDVNVPFLGDSTGALTGLNG
;
A
#
# COMPACT_ATOMS: atom_id res chain seq x y z
N MET A 1 27.95 0.13 -19.59
CA MET A 1 27.30 1.28 -20.28
C MET A 1 27.43 2.56 -19.49
N LEU A 2 27.10 2.60 -18.20
CA LEU A 2 27.24 3.80 -17.36
C LEU A 2 28.68 4.26 -17.13
N ASP A 3 29.65 3.36 -17.08
CA ASP A 3 31.06 3.74 -16.90
C ASP A 3 31.62 4.48 -18.13
N PHE A 4 31.08 4.24 -19.31
CA PHE A 4 31.41 4.97 -20.54
C PHE A 4 30.81 6.40 -20.54
N VAL A 5 29.62 6.57 -19.98
CA VAL A 5 28.93 7.87 -19.87
C VAL A 5 29.53 8.72 -18.75
N ARG A 6 30.33 8.13 -17.86
CA ARG A 6 30.85 8.78 -16.65
C ARG A 6 31.93 9.84 -16.93
N GLU A 7 32.73 9.67 -18.01
CA GLU A 7 33.73 10.68 -18.41
C GLU A 7 33.04 11.91 -19.00
N ASP A 8 32.08 11.73 -19.92
CA ASP A 8 31.30 12.84 -20.49
C ASP A 8 30.48 13.57 -19.40
N THR A 9 30.05 12.84 -18.40
CA THR A 9 29.30 13.40 -17.27
C THR A 9 30.14 14.29 -16.37
N LYS A 10 31.43 13.98 -16.17
CA LYS A 10 32.36 14.83 -15.39
C LYS A 10 32.49 16.22 -16.00
N ASP A 11 32.62 16.28 -17.29
CA ASP A 11 32.76 17.55 -18.02
C ASP A 11 31.46 18.36 -17.99
N LEU A 12 30.32 17.68 -18.08
CA LEU A 12 29.00 18.30 -17.94
C LEU A 12 28.79 18.83 -16.51
N THR A 13 29.08 18.00 -15.50
CA THR A 13 28.90 18.37 -14.09
C THR A 13 29.72 19.61 -13.71
N GLY A 14 30.91 19.72 -14.26
CA GLY A 14 31.77 20.91 -14.05
C GLY A 14 31.20 22.21 -14.63
N LYS A 15 30.26 22.15 -15.55
CA LYS A 15 29.63 23.28 -16.23
C LYS A 15 28.26 23.64 -15.63
N LEU A 16 27.72 22.82 -14.73
CA LEU A 16 26.39 22.97 -14.14
C LEU A 16 26.44 23.74 -12.82
N GLY A 17 25.37 24.48 -12.52
CA GLY A 17 25.15 25.07 -11.19
C GLY A 17 24.89 24.00 -10.11
N LYS A 18 25.10 24.32 -8.84
CA LYS A 18 24.98 23.37 -7.71
C LYS A 18 23.64 22.63 -7.65
N THR A 19 22.55 23.28 -8.01
CA THR A 19 21.21 22.68 -8.03
C THR A 19 21.09 21.61 -9.10
N ASP A 20 21.64 21.87 -10.29
CA ASP A 20 21.58 20.91 -11.41
C ASP A 20 22.58 19.77 -11.22
N GLN A 21 23.75 20.04 -10.59
CA GLN A 21 24.68 19.00 -10.16
C GLN A 21 23.98 18.00 -9.23
N ARG A 22 23.23 18.48 -8.22
CA ARG A 22 22.49 17.62 -7.30
C ARG A 22 21.43 16.78 -8.01
N LYS A 23 20.67 17.37 -8.94
CA LYS A 23 19.67 16.61 -9.73
C LYS A 23 20.32 15.54 -10.61
N LEU A 24 21.49 15.84 -11.16
CA LEU A 24 22.25 14.89 -11.97
C LEU A 24 22.78 13.74 -11.11
N ASP A 25 23.27 14.03 -9.90
CA ASP A 25 23.69 13.01 -8.92
C ASP A 25 22.52 12.12 -8.49
N GLU A 26 21.34 12.70 -8.21
CA GLU A 26 20.10 11.96 -7.90
C GLU A 26 19.69 11.04 -9.07
N TYR A 27 19.77 11.54 -10.30
CA TYR A 27 19.49 10.76 -11.50
C TYR A 27 20.45 9.56 -11.65
N PHE A 28 21.77 9.77 -11.53
CA PHE A 28 22.75 8.69 -11.66
C PHE A 28 22.65 7.68 -10.52
N SER A 29 22.36 8.15 -9.30
CA SER A 29 22.12 7.27 -8.16
C SER A 29 20.91 6.36 -8.44
N SER A 30 19.82 6.92 -8.95
CA SER A 30 18.62 6.15 -9.33
C SER A 30 18.90 5.10 -10.41
N ILE A 31 19.69 5.45 -11.43
CA ILE A 31 20.10 4.48 -12.46
C ILE A 31 20.98 3.38 -11.87
N ARG A 32 21.94 3.73 -10.99
CA ARG A 32 22.79 2.75 -10.31
C ARG A 32 21.97 1.78 -9.44
N ASP A 33 20.95 2.27 -8.76
CA ASP A 33 20.04 1.44 -8.00
C ASP A 33 19.27 0.45 -8.91
N ILE A 34 18.83 0.90 -10.08
CA ILE A 34 18.19 0.03 -11.07
C ILE A 34 19.17 -1.04 -11.58
N GLU A 35 20.40 -0.67 -11.92
CA GLU A 35 21.43 -1.64 -12.34
C GLU A 35 21.68 -2.70 -11.27
N GLN A 36 21.80 -2.27 -10.00
CA GLN A 36 22.02 -3.18 -8.88
C GLN A 36 20.81 -4.10 -8.67
N ARG A 37 19.58 -3.61 -8.87
CA ARG A 37 18.36 -4.42 -8.80
C ARG A 37 18.31 -5.45 -9.92
N ILE A 38 18.66 -5.08 -11.14
CA ILE A 38 18.76 -6.00 -12.28
C ILE A 38 19.83 -7.06 -12.02
N ALA A 39 21.02 -6.67 -11.55
CA ALA A 39 22.11 -7.59 -11.25
C ALA A 39 21.71 -8.58 -10.12
N ARG A 40 21.04 -8.10 -9.08
CA ARG A 40 20.50 -8.97 -8.02
C ARG A 40 19.43 -9.92 -8.56
N SER A 41 18.51 -9.43 -9.37
CA SER A 41 17.46 -10.25 -9.99
C SER A 41 18.07 -11.39 -10.82
N ALA A 42 19.13 -11.12 -11.58
CA ALA A 42 19.83 -12.13 -12.38
C ALA A 42 20.59 -13.18 -11.51
N SER A 43 20.89 -12.86 -10.24
CA SER A 43 21.59 -13.74 -9.30
C SER A 43 20.65 -14.47 -8.33
N LEU A 44 19.36 -14.13 -8.32
CA LEU A 44 18.39 -14.82 -7.48
C LEU A 44 18.19 -16.26 -7.97
N PRO A 45 18.02 -17.24 -7.07
CA PRO A 45 17.59 -18.57 -7.45
C PRO A 45 16.29 -18.50 -8.21
N GLU A 46 16.09 -19.42 -9.15
CA GLU A 46 14.84 -19.54 -9.89
C GLU A 46 13.67 -19.65 -8.92
N VAL A 47 12.83 -18.62 -8.90
CA VAL A 47 11.67 -18.56 -8.02
C VAL A 47 10.67 -19.58 -8.53
N LYS A 48 10.42 -20.63 -7.75
CA LYS A 48 9.31 -21.57 -8.02
C LYS A 48 8.00 -20.80 -7.82
N THR A 49 7.51 -20.20 -8.90
CA THR A 49 6.17 -19.61 -8.88
C THR A 49 5.14 -20.71 -8.65
N PRO A 50 4.21 -20.53 -7.71
CA PRO A 50 3.05 -21.42 -7.59
C PRO A 50 2.30 -21.48 -8.91
N ASP A 51 1.65 -22.62 -9.16
CA ASP A 51 0.77 -22.76 -10.33
C ASP A 51 -0.39 -21.75 -10.22
N PHE A 52 -0.34 -20.74 -11.05
CA PHE A 52 -1.32 -19.67 -11.10
C PHE A 52 -1.83 -19.52 -12.53
N PRO A 53 -3.15 -19.64 -12.78
CA PRO A 53 -3.68 -19.53 -14.12
C PRO A 53 -3.42 -18.12 -14.68
N VAL A 54 -2.77 -18.07 -15.83
CA VAL A 54 -2.48 -16.80 -16.51
C VAL A 54 -3.80 -16.13 -16.91
N PRO A 55 -4.08 -14.91 -16.46
CA PRO A 55 -5.29 -14.19 -16.83
C PRO A 55 -5.34 -13.93 -18.32
N ALA A 56 -6.53 -14.09 -18.93
CA ALA A 56 -6.74 -13.81 -20.36
C ALA A 56 -6.65 -12.30 -20.70
N GLY A 57 -6.60 -11.44 -19.69
CA GLY A 57 -6.54 -9.98 -19.81
C GLY A 57 -7.11 -9.30 -18.55
N ILE A 58 -7.42 -8.02 -18.67
CA ILE A 58 -8.02 -7.24 -17.59
C ILE A 58 -9.51 -7.59 -17.50
N PRO A 59 -10.00 -8.12 -16.35
CA PRO A 59 -11.43 -8.38 -16.17
C PRO A 59 -12.29 -7.14 -16.36
N GLY A 60 -13.40 -7.28 -17.05
CA GLY A 60 -14.38 -6.18 -17.21
C GLY A 60 -15.21 -5.94 -15.94
N ASP A 61 -15.41 -6.97 -15.13
CA ASP A 61 -16.06 -6.87 -13.82
C ASP A 61 -15.10 -6.28 -12.78
N PHE A 62 -15.59 -5.31 -12.02
CA PHE A 62 -14.76 -4.58 -11.06
C PHE A 62 -14.33 -5.43 -9.87
N GLN A 63 -15.21 -6.30 -9.39
CA GLN A 63 -14.89 -7.20 -8.28
C GLN A 63 -13.87 -8.25 -8.71
N GLU A 64 -14.04 -8.82 -9.90
CA GLU A 64 -13.08 -9.77 -10.47
C GLU A 64 -11.72 -9.10 -10.67
N HIS A 65 -11.70 -7.87 -11.18
CA HIS A 65 -10.45 -7.11 -11.34
C HIS A 65 -9.71 -6.90 -10.01
N ILE A 66 -10.42 -6.45 -8.96
CA ILE A 66 -9.81 -6.26 -7.63
C ILE A 66 -9.28 -7.59 -7.09
N ARG A 67 -10.05 -8.67 -7.21
CA ARG A 67 -9.64 -9.99 -6.71
C ARG A 67 -8.44 -10.53 -7.48
N LEU A 68 -8.37 -10.35 -8.78
CA LEU A 68 -7.19 -10.68 -9.57
C LEU A 68 -5.96 -9.90 -9.09
N MET A 69 -6.09 -8.60 -8.81
CA MET A 69 -4.99 -7.80 -8.26
C MET A 69 -4.57 -8.28 -6.88
N CYS A 70 -5.53 -8.67 -6.02
CA CYS A 70 -5.22 -9.28 -4.72
C CYS A 70 -4.46 -10.61 -4.89
N ASP A 71 -4.90 -11.47 -5.79
CA ASP A 71 -4.25 -12.75 -6.07
C ASP A 71 -2.81 -12.56 -6.60
N LEU A 72 -2.58 -11.56 -7.46
CA LEU A 72 -1.25 -11.20 -7.94
C LEU A 72 -0.35 -10.66 -6.82
N MET A 73 -0.87 -9.85 -5.90
CA MET A 73 -0.12 -9.40 -4.72
C MET A 73 0.26 -10.58 -3.83
N VAL A 74 -0.66 -11.50 -3.57
CA VAL A 74 -0.40 -12.72 -2.79
C VAL A 74 0.67 -13.56 -3.46
N LEU A 75 0.57 -13.77 -4.76
CA LEU A 75 1.56 -14.51 -5.54
C LEU A 75 2.95 -13.85 -5.46
N ALA A 76 3.02 -12.53 -5.55
CA ALA A 76 4.26 -11.78 -5.48
C ALA A 76 4.93 -11.92 -4.10
N PHE A 77 4.17 -11.90 -3.01
CA PHE A 77 4.68 -12.15 -1.65
C PHE A 77 5.09 -13.61 -1.47
N GLN A 78 4.25 -14.56 -1.87
CA GLN A 78 4.54 -15.99 -1.77
C GLN A 78 5.81 -16.40 -2.53
N SER A 79 6.08 -15.72 -3.64
CA SER A 79 7.26 -15.95 -4.48
C SER A 79 8.46 -15.08 -4.08
N ASP A 80 8.39 -14.30 -2.99
CA ASP A 80 9.39 -13.32 -2.55
C ASP A 80 9.87 -12.35 -3.68
N LEU A 81 8.99 -12.08 -4.65
CA LEU A 81 9.25 -11.10 -5.72
C LEU A 81 9.26 -9.67 -5.19
N THR A 82 8.49 -9.41 -4.15
CA THR A 82 8.48 -8.15 -3.39
C THR A 82 8.11 -8.42 -1.94
N ARG A 83 8.57 -7.54 -1.04
CA ARG A 83 8.19 -7.53 0.38
C ARG A 83 7.38 -6.30 0.75
N VAL A 84 7.22 -5.37 -0.19
CA VAL A 84 6.43 -4.15 0.01
C VAL A 84 5.54 -3.95 -1.20
N CYS A 85 4.25 -3.71 -0.96
CA CYS A 85 3.26 -3.43 -1.98
C CYS A 85 2.30 -2.35 -1.52
N SER A 86 1.88 -1.49 -2.42
CA SER A 86 0.76 -0.58 -2.21
C SER A 86 -0.28 -0.80 -3.30
N PHE A 87 -1.56 -0.73 -2.93
CA PHE A 87 -2.67 -0.91 -3.85
C PHE A 87 -3.79 0.08 -3.54
N VAL A 88 -4.20 0.83 -4.55
CA VAL A 88 -5.32 1.77 -4.46
C VAL A 88 -6.54 1.11 -5.08
N LEU A 89 -7.55 0.78 -4.27
CA LEU A 89 -8.81 0.19 -4.74
C LEU A 89 -9.57 1.15 -5.67
N THR A 90 -9.70 2.41 -5.23
CA THR A 90 -10.19 3.54 -6.02
C THR A 90 -9.57 4.82 -5.48
N ASN A 91 -9.33 5.83 -6.33
CA ASN A 91 -8.92 7.14 -5.85
C ASN A 91 -10.12 7.93 -5.31
N GLU A 92 -9.87 8.92 -4.46
CA GLU A 92 -10.89 9.71 -3.77
C GLU A 92 -11.78 10.51 -4.75
N GLY A 93 -11.24 10.92 -5.90
CA GLY A 93 -11.99 11.61 -6.95
C GLY A 93 -12.82 10.68 -7.84
N SER A 94 -12.78 9.37 -7.61
CA SER A 94 -13.50 8.41 -8.45
C SER A 94 -15.00 8.49 -8.26
N ASN A 95 -15.71 8.80 -9.34
CA ASN A 95 -17.19 8.75 -9.36
C ASN A 95 -17.72 7.43 -9.92
N ARG A 96 -17.04 6.31 -9.57
CA ARG A 96 -17.49 4.97 -9.96
C ARG A 96 -18.83 4.64 -9.34
N ALA A 97 -19.73 4.09 -10.15
CA ALA A 97 -20.98 3.49 -9.69
C ALA A 97 -20.80 1.99 -9.33
N TYR A 98 -21.64 1.49 -8.45
CA TYR A 98 -21.61 0.10 -7.97
C TYR A 98 -22.98 -0.58 -8.17
N PRO A 99 -23.48 -0.67 -9.43
CA PRO A 99 -24.83 -1.22 -9.69
C PRO A 99 -24.97 -2.68 -9.26
N PHE A 100 -23.90 -3.44 -9.24
CA PHE A 100 -23.87 -4.84 -8.82
C PHE A 100 -24.14 -5.04 -7.31
N ILE A 101 -24.06 -3.98 -6.49
CA ILE A 101 -24.52 -3.97 -5.08
C ILE A 101 -25.73 -3.07 -4.87
N GLY A 102 -26.44 -2.69 -5.94
CA GLY A 102 -27.66 -1.87 -5.86
C GLY A 102 -27.39 -0.36 -5.73
N VAL A 103 -26.18 0.12 -6.00
CA VAL A 103 -25.80 1.53 -5.93
C VAL A 103 -25.41 2.04 -7.33
N PRO A 104 -26.36 2.51 -8.14
CA PRO A 104 -26.09 2.98 -9.48
C PRO A 104 -25.53 4.41 -9.55
N GLU A 105 -25.57 5.16 -8.45
CA GLU A 105 -25.03 6.53 -8.40
C GLU A 105 -23.51 6.50 -8.21
N GLY A 106 -22.85 7.59 -8.60
CA GLY A 106 -21.41 7.74 -8.46
C GLY A 106 -20.97 7.89 -7.00
N HIS A 107 -19.90 7.21 -6.61
CA HIS A 107 -19.39 7.22 -5.23
C HIS A 107 -19.00 8.63 -4.77
N HIS A 108 -18.26 9.37 -5.61
CA HIS A 108 -17.87 10.74 -5.28
C HIS A 108 -19.09 11.66 -5.08
N GLU A 109 -20.09 11.55 -5.94
CA GLU A 109 -21.34 12.30 -5.78
C GLU A 109 -22.07 11.94 -4.48
N LEU A 110 -22.11 10.66 -4.12
CA LEU A 110 -22.70 10.21 -2.86
C LEU A 110 -21.92 10.71 -1.65
N SER A 111 -20.58 10.84 -1.74
CA SER A 111 -19.73 11.32 -0.64
C SER A 111 -20.13 12.75 -0.20
N HIS A 112 -20.63 13.57 -1.12
CA HIS A 112 -21.24 14.85 -0.81
C HIS A 112 -22.69 14.69 -0.32
N HIS A 113 -22.85 13.97 0.78
CA HIS A 113 -24.17 13.52 1.25
C HIS A 113 -25.02 14.61 1.90
N GLY A 114 -24.47 15.75 2.31
CA GLY A 114 -25.26 16.82 2.95
C GLY A 114 -26.11 16.32 4.15
N ASN A 115 -25.64 15.27 4.84
CA ASN A 115 -26.37 14.56 5.91
C ASN A 115 -27.60 13.75 5.46
N ASP A 116 -27.82 13.55 4.16
CA ASP A 116 -28.86 12.65 3.65
C ASP A 116 -28.59 11.19 4.09
N VAL A 117 -29.54 10.62 4.80
CA VAL A 117 -29.44 9.26 5.36
C VAL A 117 -29.34 8.21 4.25
N LYS A 118 -30.10 8.37 3.15
CA LYS A 118 -30.08 7.41 2.03
C LYS A 118 -28.73 7.39 1.32
N LYS A 119 -28.11 8.56 1.14
CA LYS A 119 -26.75 8.65 0.59
C LYS A 119 -25.74 7.96 1.50
N LYS A 120 -25.83 8.20 2.82
CA LYS A 120 -24.97 7.54 3.81
C LYS A 120 -25.11 6.02 3.83
N GLU A 121 -26.33 5.50 3.67
CA GLU A 121 -26.59 4.06 3.55
C GLU A 121 -25.88 3.49 2.32
N LYS A 122 -25.99 4.15 1.16
CA LYS A 122 -25.30 3.73 -0.06
C LYS A 122 -23.77 3.75 0.07
N ILE A 123 -23.23 4.78 0.73
CA ILE A 123 -21.78 4.84 1.04
C ILE A 123 -21.39 3.68 1.96
N ARG A 124 -22.16 3.38 2.98
CA ARG A 124 -21.93 2.20 3.84
C ARG A 124 -21.88 0.91 3.03
N ASP A 125 -22.78 0.73 2.07
CA ASP A 125 -22.82 -0.47 1.23
C ASP A 125 -21.58 -0.56 0.32
N ILE A 126 -21.12 0.55 -0.25
CA ILE A 126 -19.83 0.64 -0.98
C ILE A 126 -18.65 0.31 -0.06
N ASN A 127 -18.60 0.89 1.13
CA ASN A 127 -17.52 0.63 2.10
C ASN A 127 -17.52 -0.84 2.53
N THR A 128 -18.69 -1.44 2.74
CA THR A 128 -18.85 -2.86 3.03
C THR A 128 -18.29 -3.73 1.90
N PHE A 129 -18.56 -3.36 0.64
CA PHE A 129 -17.96 -4.03 -0.51
C PHE A 129 -16.43 -3.96 -0.47
N HIS A 130 -15.84 -2.78 -0.23
CA HIS A 130 -14.39 -2.61 -0.18
C HIS A 130 -13.75 -3.42 0.97
N VAL A 131 -14.34 -3.38 2.17
CA VAL A 131 -13.85 -4.19 3.31
C VAL A 131 -13.97 -5.68 3.03
N THR A 132 -14.98 -6.11 2.26
CA THR A 132 -15.09 -7.49 1.80
C THR A 132 -13.93 -7.89 0.88
N GLN A 133 -13.44 -6.99 0.03
CA GLN A 133 -12.25 -7.28 -0.78
C GLN A 133 -10.98 -7.34 0.06
N LEU A 134 -10.85 -6.49 1.09
CA LEU A 134 -9.78 -6.64 2.08
C LEU A 134 -9.85 -8.02 2.76
N SER A 135 -11.04 -8.43 3.22
CA SER A 135 -11.23 -9.76 3.82
C SER A 135 -10.80 -10.88 2.87
N TYR A 136 -11.10 -10.77 1.59
CA TYR A 136 -10.65 -11.72 0.57
C TYR A 136 -9.11 -11.81 0.54
N LEU A 137 -8.40 -10.68 0.48
CA LEU A 137 -6.94 -10.63 0.52
C LEU A 137 -6.39 -11.31 1.79
N LEU A 138 -6.93 -10.97 2.96
CA LEU A 138 -6.48 -11.53 4.23
C LEU A 138 -6.70 -13.06 4.30
N GLN A 139 -7.81 -13.55 3.77
CA GLN A 139 -8.08 -15.00 3.70
C GLN A 139 -7.09 -15.72 2.78
N LYS A 140 -6.74 -15.12 1.65
CA LYS A 140 -5.72 -15.67 0.74
C LYS A 140 -4.36 -15.77 1.40
N LEU A 141 -3.89 -14.71 2.06
CA LEU A 141 -2.63 -14.71 2.81
C LEU A 141 -2.64 -15.71 3.96
N LYS A 142 -3.76 -15.83 4.67
CA LYS A 142 -3.93 -16.79 5.75
C LYS A 142 -3.93 -18.24 5.28
N ALA A 143 -4.32 -18.52 4.06
CA ALA A 143 -4.35 -19.87 3.49
C ALA A 143 -2.96 -20.40 3.10
N ILE A 144 -1.92 -19.55 3.08
CA ILE A 144 -0.56 -19.93 2.68
C ILE A 144 0.26 -20.22 3.92
N PRO A 145 0.71 -21.48 4.14
CA PRO A 145 1.63 -21.83 5.22
C PRO A 145 2.98 -21.14 5.04
N GLU A 146 3.53 -20.57 6.11
CA GLU A 146 4.85 -19.97 6.14
C GLU A 146 5.48 -20.13 7.52
N GLY A 147 6.58 -20.87 7.61
CA GLY A 147 7.20 -21.26 8.89
C GLY A 147 6.21 -22.01 9.78
N GLU A 148 6.11 -21.59 11.04
CA GLU A 148 5.18 -22.16 12.03
C GLU A 148 3.74 -21.57 11.93
N GLY A 149 3.52 -20.62 11.03
CA GLY A 149 2.24 -19.92 10.87
C GLY A 149 1.81 -19.85 9.42
N THR A 150 1.29 -18.69 9.06
CA THR A 150 0.81 -18.35 7.71
C THR A 150 1.51 -17.10 7.20
N LEU A 151 1.45 -16.87 5.88
CA LEU A 151 1.98 -15.65 5.28
C LEU A 151 1.35 -14.40 5.91
N LEU A 152 0.07 -14.45 6.31
CA LEU A 152 -0.59 -13.35 7.02
C LEU A 152 0.07 -13.04 8.37
N ASP A 153 0.55 -14.05 9.09
CA ASP A 153 1.19 -13.85 10.40
C ASP A 153 2.49 -13.06 10.29
N ASN A 154 3.16 -13.15 9.14
CA ASN A 154 4.38 -12.41 8.85
C ASN A 154 4.14 -11.07 8.13
N CYS A 155 2.90 -10.77 7.73
CA CYS A 155 2.54 -9.50 7.09
C CYS A 155 2.18 -8.40 8.08
N LEU A 156 2.41 -7.13 7.63
CA LEU A 156 1.82 -5.91 8.18
C LEU A 156 0.99 -5.26 7.08
N ILE A 157 -0.33 -5.19 7.25
CA ILE A 157 -1.24 -4.68 6.24
C ILE A 157 -2.03 -3.53 6.85
N ALA A 158 -1.80 -2.32 6.35
CA ALA A 158 -2.60 -1.16 6.67
C ALA A 158 -3.63 -0.91 5.56
N TYR A 159 -4.87 -0.71 5.94
CA TYR A 159 -5.98 -0.38 5.06
C TYR A 159 -6.73 0.81 5.62
N GLY A 160 -7.03 1.79 4.79
CA GLY A 160 -7.74 2.98 5.21
C GLY A 160 -8.08 3.90 4.05
N SER A 161 -8.53 5.09 4.40
CA SER A 161 -8.83 6.20 3.50
C SER A 161 -8.13 7.46 3.96
N ALA A 162 -7.83 8.37 3.04
CA ALA A 162 -7.27 9.67 3.35
C ALA A 162 -8.32 10.65 3.90
N ASN A 163 -9.61 10.37 3.72
CA ASN A 163 -10.71 11.14 4.28
C ASN A 163 -11.50 10.31 5.29
N SER A 164 -11.92 10.90 6.39
CA SER A 164 -12.87 10.30 7.34
C SER A 164 -14.31 10.62 6.94
N ASP A 165 -14.64 11.87 6.69
CA ASP A 165 -15.93 12.32 6.14
C ASP A 165 -15.72 12.96 4.78
N GLY A 166 -16.14 12.28 3.71
CA GLY A 166 -16.05 12.77 2.35
C GLY A 166 -16.86 14.04 2.08
N ASN A 167 -17.92 14.33 2.86
CA ASN A 167 -18.70 15.55 2.70
C ASN A 167 -17.97 16.76 3.30
N ALA A 168 -17.23 16.56 4.38
CA ALA A 168 -16.45 17.61 5.04
C ALA A 168 -15.03 17.71 4.47
N HIS A 169 -14.57 16.73 3.70
CA HIS A 169 -13.18 16.59 3.23
C HIS A 169 -12.18 16.70 4.39
N ASN A 170 -12.51 16.17 5.55
CA ASN A 170 -11.62 16.24 6.70
C ASN A 170 -10.73 14.98 6.81
N HIS A 171 -9.64 15.16 7.56
CA HIS A 171 -8.63 14.12 7.79
C HIS A 171 -8.53 13.76 9.28
N ASP A 172 -9.53 14.14 10.08
CA ASP A 172 -9.60 13.82 11.50
C ASP A 172 -10.17 12.41 11.68
N ASP A 173 -9.71 11.70 12.70
CA ASP A 173 -10.23 10.37 13.07
C ASP A 173 -10.27 9.38 11.87
N LEU A 174 -9.17 9.31 11.11
CA LEU A 174 -9.08 8.45 9.92
C LEU A 174 -9.39 6.98 10.25
N PRO A 175 -10.25 6.31 9.46
CA PRO A 175 -10.56 4.90 9.64
C PRO A 175 -9.39 4.04 9.13
N VAL A 176 -8.53 3.58 10.02
CA VAL A 176 -7.39 2.72 9.67
C VAL A 176 -7.53 1.36 10.31
N LEU A 177 -7.46 0.30 9.51
CA LEU A 177 -7.35 -1.09 9.95
C LEU A 177 -5.91 -1.55 9.79
N LEU A 178 -5.39 -2.24 10.80
CA LEU A 178 -4.08 -2.89 10.76
C LEU A 178 -4.26 -4.40 10.94
N ALA A 179 -3.83 -5.18 9.96
CA ALA A 179 -3.98 -6.63 9.93
C ALA A 179 -2.63 -7.33 9.76
N GLY A 180 -2.61 -8.64 10.09
CA GLY A 180 -1.39 -9.43 10.18
C GLY A 180 -0.75 -9.33 11.56
N HIS A 181 0.27 -10.14 11.81
CA HIS A 181 0.98 -10.12 13.10
C HIS A 181 2.40 -9.56 13.00
N GLY A 182 2.88 -9.23 11.80
CA GLY A 182 4.22 -8.68 11.57
C GLY A 182 5.33 -9.53 12.19
N GLY A 183 5.26 -10.86 12.02
CA GLY A 183 6.20 -11.78 12.65
C GLY A 183 6.10 -11.79 14.18
N GLY A 184 4.93 -11.54 14.75
CA GLY A 184 4.69 -11.51 16.20
C GLY A 184 4.90 -10.15 16.87
N THR A 185 5.21 -9.11 16.10
CA THR A 185 5.43 -7.74 16.62
C THR A 185 4.16 -6.92 16.77
N LEU A 186 3.03 -7.42 16.26
CA LEU A 186 1.74 -6.76 16.31
C LEU A 186 0.68 -7.62 17.00
N ARG A 187 0.01 -7.07 17.99
CA ARG A 187 -1.18 -7.68 18.59
C ARG A 187 -2.44 -7.15 17.92
N THR A 188 -3.21 -8.02 17.30
CA THR A 188 -4.48 -7.73 16.62
C THR A 188 -5.71 -7.97 17.52
N GLY A 189 -6.91 -7.82 16.96
CA GLY A 189 -8.17 -8.11 17.65
C GLY A 189 -8.59 -7.04 18.66
N ARG A 190 -8.16 -5.79 18.49
CA ARG A 190 -8.46 -4.68 19.41
C ARG A 190 -8.65 -3.36 18.67
N HIS A 191 -9.26 -2.42 19.35
CA HIS A 191 -9.38 -1.03 18.90
C HIS A 191 -8.46 -0.15 19.76
N LEU A 192 -7.58 0.61 19.11
CA LEU A 192 -6.71 1.59 19.71
C LEU A 192 -7.20 2.99 19.35
N ARG A 193 -7.29 3.85 20.35
CA ARG A 193 -7.59 5.26 20.15
C ARG A 193 -6.45 6.10 20.68
N TYR A 194 -5.97 7.00 19.85
CA TYR A 194 -4.87 7.89 20.17
C TYR A 194 -5.38 9.30 20.55
N PRO A 195 -4.56 10.12 21.20
CA PRO A 195 -4.89 11.52 21.43
C PRO A 195 -5.25 12.24 20.14
N LYS A 196 -6.09 13.27 20.25
CA LYS A 196 -6.43 14.13 19.11
C LYS A 196 -5.16 14.68 18.47
N GLU A 197 -5.17 14.84 17.14
CA GLU A 197 -4.04 15.35 16.35
C GLU A 197 -2.79 14.44 16.33
N THR A 198 -2.91 13.17 16.74
CA THR A 198 -1.83 12.20 16.50
C THR A 198 -1.69 11.94 14.99
N PRO A 199 -0.53 12.26 14.37
CA PRO A 199 -0.35 12.07 12.93
C PRO A 199 -0.43 10.60 12.52
N VAL A 200 -1.10 10.31 11.40
CA VAL A 200 -1.14 8.94 10.85
C VAL A 200 0.26 8.47 10.41
N SER A 201 1.16 9.38 10.09
CA SER A 201 2.56 9.10 9.80
C SER A 201 3.30 8.44 10.96
N ASN A 202 2.81 8.57 12.21
CA ASN A 202 3.32 7.81 13.35
C ASN A 202 3.07 6.29 13.19
N LEU A 203 1.96 5.90 12.56
CA LEU A 203 1.71 4.49 12.20
C LEU A 203 2.71 4.01 11.15
N TRP A 204 2.94 4.81 10.11
CA TRP A 204 3.90 4.45 9.05
C TRP A 204 5.32 4.34 9.60
N LEU A 205 5.71 5.24 10.50
CA LEU A 205 6.98 5.14 11.21
C LEU A 205 7.08 3.83 12.01
N SER A 206 6.02 3.47 12.73
CA SER A 206 5.96 2.21 13.49
C SER A 206 6.02 0.97 12.60
N MET A 207 5.48 1.03 11.37
CA MET A 207 5.59 -0.05 10.39
C MET A 207 7.01 -0.16 9.84
N LEU A 208 7.69 0.96 9.56
CA LEU A 208 9.09 0.99 9.13
C LEU A 208 10.02 0.36 10.19
N GLU A 209 9.85 0.71 11.47
CA GLU A 209 10.63 0.13 12.57
C GLU A 209 10.51 -1.40 12.62
N ARG A 210 9.32 -1.95 12.33
CA ARG A 210 9.06 -3.40 12.27
C ARG A 210 9.66 -4.08 11.03
N MET A 211 10.07 -3.30 10.05
CA MET A 211 10.80 -3.73 8.86
C MET A 211 12.31 -3.46 9.00
N ASP A 212 12.80 -3.19 10.22
CA ASP A 212 14.20 -2.82 10.52
C ASP A 212 14.68 -1.55 9.80
N VAL A 213 13.75 -0.70 9.39
CA VAL A 213 14.04 0.61 8.79
C VAL A 213 13.91 1.69 9.85
N ASN A 214 15.02 2.04 10.46
CA ASN A 214 15.06 3.03 11.54
C ASN A 214 15.37 4.42 10.99
N VAL A 215 14.35 5.26 10.92
CA VAL A 215 14.46 6.67 10.56
C VAL A 215 13.98 7.56 11.71
N PRO A 216 14.53 8.75 11.90
CA PRO A 216 14.17 9.62 13.03
C PRO A 216 12.74 10.18 12.92
N PHE A 217 12.22 10.31 11.70
CA PHE A 217 10.88 10.79 11.42
C PHE A 217 10.46 10.41 9.99
N LEU A 218 9.15 10.45 9.72
CA LEU A 218 8.54 10.29 8.42
C LEU A 218 7.41 11.31 8.26
N GLY A 219 7.51 12.19 7.25
CA GLY A 219 6.52 13.24 7.05
C GLY A 219 6.39 14.15 8.29
N ASP A 220 5.17 14.26 8.81
CA ASP A 220 4.83 15.04 10.01
C ASP A 220 4.81 14.20 11.29
N SER A 221 5.41 13.00 11.28
CA SER A 221 5.43 12.13 12.46
C SER A 221 6.10 12.79 13.66
N THR A 222 5.54 12.55 14.84
CA THR A 222 6.04 13.01 16.14
C THR A 222 6.68 11.89 16.97
N GLY A 223 6.74 10.69 16.41
CA GLY A 223 7.28 9.47 17.01
C GLY A 223 6.46 8.24 16.63
N ALA A 224 6.96 7.06 16.90
CA ALA A 224 6.25 5.81 16.66
C ALA A 224 5.02 5.68 17.57
N LEU A 225 3.97 4.99 17.11
CA LEU A 225 2.78 4.72 17.93
C LEU A 225 3.10 3.71 19.03
N THR A 226 2.67 4.04 20.24
CA THR A 226 2.73 3.11 21.38
C THR A 226 1.55 2.15 21.37
N GLY A 227 1.70 1.01 22.05
CA GLY A 227 0.59 0.07 22.25
C GLY A 227 0.27 -0.83 21.05
N LEU A 228 1.06 -0.84 19.99
CA LEU A 228 0.88 -1.80 18.88
C LEU A 228 1.36 -3.21 19.25
N ASN A 229 2.32 -3.31 20.15
CA ASN A 229 2.81 -4.58 20.69
C ASN A 229 1.83 -5.10 21.77
N GLY A 230 1.85 -6.38 22.01
CA GLY A 230 1.10 -7.03 23.08
C GLY A 230 1.74 -6.85 24.44
#